data_28366ee6f4f82a40c86da54815de4228
#
_entry.id   28366ee6f4f82a40c86da54815de4228
#
_cell.length_a   1.000
_cell.length_b   1.000
_cell.length_c   1.000
_cell.angle_alpha   90.00
_cell.angle_beta   90.00
_cell.angle_gamma   90.00
#
_symmetry.space_group_name_H-M   'P 1'
#
loop_
_entity.id
_entity.type
_entity.pdbx_description
1 polymer ?
#
loop_
_entity_poly.entity_id
_entity_poly.type
_entity_poly.pdbx_seq_one_letter_code
_entity_poly.pdbx_strand_id
1 'polypeptide(L)'
;MEQSTLKEYSGSATEHMELIFSKQRANFEADPYPSLEARRTKLHQLKKQIIRYQDALAAAINADFSSRSLDESKLLDLLGSVLEADHAIHHLRRWMRPSKRRTELLFLSNRLSVQYQPKGVVGVIVPWNFPVYLALGPLIAALAAGNRVMIKLPEITPNTNAMLRRMLAEVFNEDEVAVFGEEITDPARFTTLPFNHIVFTGSPAIGKVVMRAAAENLTPVTLELGGKSPAIVSRNYPLADAAKRITHGKATNSGQICVAPDYALVPKESIDEFVEAAKSSFIKMFGHDIENNENYTSIVNDRHLKRIQDILTDAQEKGALIIPCDTYSFDQQGRRMPVHIVLNCTPDMRIMKEELFGPILPVVAYDSLDDAITYVKSDERPLALYCFTHSSIERDRILRETHSGGVTINDWGWHVVNHDAPFGGIGNSGMGSYHGEEGFRELSHAKTVFIRHRFFPTQLFHPPYGTFLQKLAIRFFLKKGDPSIK
;
A
#
# COMPACT_ATOMS: atom_id res chain seq x y z
N MET A 1 -33.63 12.80 -18.76
CA MET A 1 -33.78 12.27 -17.41
C MET A 1 -34.34 10.87 -17.54
N GLU A 2 -33.50 9.89 -17.82
CA GLU A 2 -33.87 8.47 -17.70
C GLU A 2 -33.14 7.94 -16.48
N GLN A 3 -33.92 7.55 -15.49
CA GLN A 3 -33.43 6.78 -14.34
C GLN A 3 -32.90 5.47 -14.92
N SER A 4 -31.58 5.26 -14.86
CA SER A 4 -30.99 3.96 -15.11
C SER A 4 -31.50 3.05 -13.99
N THR A 5 -32.51 2.26 -14.31
CA THR A 5 -32.99 1.16 -13.51
C THR A 5 -31.84 0.17 -13.35
N LEU A 6 -31.20 0.18 -12.17
CA LEU A 6 -30.50 -0.99 -11.65
C LEU A 6 -31.52 -2.14 -11.70
N LYS A 7 -31.37 -3.08 -12.63
CA LYS A 7 -32.13 -4.33 -12.59
C LYS A 7 -31.82 -4.98 -11.24
N GLU A 8 -32.77 -4.98 -10.33
CA GLU A 8 -32.65 -5.73 -9.09
C GLU A 8 -32.40 -7.19 -9.45
N TYR A 9 -31.22 -7.65 -9.14
CA TYR A 9 -30.89 -9.06 -9.24
C TYR A 9 -31.68 -9.81 -8.17
N SER A 10 -32.48 -10.80 -8.54
CA SER A 10 -33.35 -11.55 -7.63
C SER A 10 -32.65 -12.63 -6.81
N GLY A 11 -31.32 -12.82 -7.02
CA GLY A 11 -30.49 -13.77 -6.29
C GLY A 11 -29.75 -13.16 -5.08
N SER A 12 -28.97 -13.98 -4.38
CA SER A 12 -28.13 -13.49 -3.29
C SER A 12 -26.98 -12.59 -3.80
N ALA A 13 -26.46 -11.71 -2.95
CA ALA A 13 -25.30 -10.87 -3.29
C ALA A 13 -24.06 -11.69 -3.71
N THR A 14 -23.89 -12.87 -3.13
CA THR A 14 -22.81 -13.81 -3.50
C THR A 14 -23.01 -14.36 -4.91
N GLU A 15 -24.21 -14.76 -5.29
CA GLU A 15 -24.51 -15.24 -6.66
C GLU A 15 -24.33 -14.11 -7.69
N HIS A 16 -24.71 -12.88 -7.34
CA HIS A 16 -24.46 -11.70 -8.18
C HIS A 16 -22.95 -11.50 -8.39
N MET A 17 -22.17 -11.57 -7.33
CA MET A 17 -20.70 -11.45 -7.39
C MET A 17 -20.07 -12.51 -8.31
N GLU A 18 -20.49 -13.78 -8.21
CA GLU A 18 -20.01 -14.88 -9.06
C GLU A 18 -20.42 -14.69 -10.54
N LEU A 19 -21.64 -14.20 -10.77
CA LEU A 19 -22.12 -13.86 -12.12
C LEU A 19 -21.30 -12.72 -12.74
N ILE A 20 -21.03 -11.65 -11.97
CA ILE A 20 -20.21 -10.52 -12.44
C ILE A 20 -18.78 -10.95 -12.73
N PHE A 21 -18.18 -11.80 -11.89
CA PHE A 21 -16.88 -12.38 -12.18
C PHE A 21 -16.87 -13.10 -13.54
N SER A 22 -17.89 -13.91 -13.83
CA SER A 22 -18.01 -14.62 -15.09
C SER A 22 -18.19 -13.67 -16.29
N LYS A 23 -18.97 -12.58 -16.12
CA LYS A 23 -19.12 -11.53 -17.14
C LYS A 23 -17.81 -10.79 -17.39
N GLN A 24 -17.06 -10.45 -16.35
CA GLN A 24 -15.75 -9.80 -16.49
C GLN A 24 -14.74 -10.68 -17.21
N ARG A 25 -14.73 -11.99 -16.94
CA ARG A 25 -13.90 -12.95 -17.71
C ARG A 25 -14.27 -12.94 -19.19
N ALA A 26 -15.56 -13.07 -19.52
CA ALA A 26 -16.01 -13.05 -20.91
C ALA A 26 -15.69 -11.73 -21.61
N ASN A 27 -15.88 -10.59 -20.93
CA ASN A 27 -15.54 -9.26 -21.44
C ASN A 27 -14.01 -9.13 -21.67
N PHE A 28 -13.19 -9.67 -20.78
CA PHE A 28 -11.74 -9.70 -20.98
C PHE A 28 -11.32 -10.58 -22.16
N GLU A 29 -11.92 -11.77 -22.30
CA GLU A 29 -11.62 -12.68 -23.43
C GLU A 29 -12.01 -12.07 -24.78
N ALA A 30 -13.03 -11.23 -24.83
CA ALA A 30 -13.46 -10.51 -26.04
C ALA A 30 -12.46 -9.39 -26.44
N ASP A 31 -11.82 -8.71 -25.47
CA ASP A 31 -10.77 -7.70 -25.72
C ASP A 31 -9.65 -7.86 -24.68
N PRO A 32 -8.73 -8.83 -24.91
CA PRO A 32 -7.66 -9.14 -23.93
C PRO A 32 -6.50 -8.15 -23.95
N TYR A 33 -6.49 -7.21 -24.89
CA TYR A 33 -5.43 -6.19 -25.00
C TYR A 33 -5.98 -4.83 -25.41
N PRO A 34 -6.73 -4.14 -24.54
CA PRO A 34 -7.30 -2.84 -24.84
C PRO A 34 -6.24 -1.84 -25.34
N SER A 35 -6.64 -1.01 -26.32
CA SER A 35 -5.74 -0.02 -26.90
C SER A 35 -5.29 1.04 -25.88
N LEU A 36 -4.21 1.76 -26.20
CA LEU A 36 -3.75 2.91 -25.40
C LEU A 36 -4.87 3.93 -25.19
N GLU A 37 -5.60 4.25 -26.25
CA GLU A 37 -6.67 5.26 -26.20
C GLU A 37 -7.85 4.78 -25.34
N ALA A 38 -8.24 3.51 -25.45
CA ALA A 38 -9.28 2.94 -24.59
C ALA A 38 -8.94 3.03 -23.10
N ARG A 39 -7.69 2.65 -22.74
CA ARG A 39 -7.22 2.74 -21.34
C ARG A 39 -7.14 4.19 -20.86
N ARG A 40 -6.61 5.10 -21.66
CA ARG A 40 -6.54 6.54 -21.33
C ARG A 40 -7.91 7.16 -21.14
N THR A 41 -8.87 6.82 -21.99
CA THR A 41 -10.25 7.29 -21.87
C THR A 41 -10.85 6.88 -20.53
N LYS A 42 -10.68 5.62 -20.12
CA LYS A 42 -11.16 5.13 -18.80
C LYS A 42 -10.52 5.88 -17.63
N LEU A 43 -9.21 6.09 -17.69
CA LEU A 43 -8.48 6.85 -16.65
C LEU A 43 -8.93 8.32 -16.59
N HIS A 44 -9.15 8.97 -17.73
CA HIS A 44 -9.70 10.33 -17.78
C HIS A 44 -11.12 10.41 -17.22
N GLN A 45 -11.98 9.44 -17.55
CA GLN A 45 -13.33 9.36 -16.99
C GLN A 45 -13.30 9.19 -15.48
N LEU A 46 -12.48 8.27 -14.97
CA LEU A 46 -12.31 8.06 -13.54
C LEU A 46 -11.83 9.34 -12.84
N LYS A 47 -10.76 9.97 -13.34
CA LYS A 47 -10.25 11.23 -12.79
C LYS A 47 -11.33 12.31 -12.73
N LYS A 48 -12.11 12.47 -13.82
CA LYS A 48 -13.20 13.46 -13.88
C LYS A 48 -14.26 13.17 -12.82
N GLN A 49 -14.59 11.91 -12.57
CA GLN A 49 -15.55 11.54 -11.54
C GLN A 49 -15.04 11.79 -10.12
N ILE A 50 -13.77 11.50 -9.84
CA ILE A 50 -13.16 11.80 -8.53
C ILE A 50 -13.30 13.29 -8.23
N ILE A 51 -12.95 14.15 -9.19
CA ILE A 51 -13.07 15.61 -9.04
C ILE A 51 -14.53 16.04 -8.85
N ARG A 52 -15.45 15.45 -9.60
CA ARG A 52 -16.89 15.77 -9.52
C ARG A 52 -17.51 15.36 -8.19
N TYR A 53 -17.09 14.24 -7.63
CA TYR A 53 -17.64 13.67 -6.40
C TYR A 53 -16.89 14.09 -5.13
N GLN A 54 -15.89 14.96 -5.22
CA GLN A 54 -14.96 15.27 -4.12
C GLN A 54 -15.66 15.69 -2.82
N ASP A 55 -16.67 16.55 -2.89
CA ASP A 55 -17.38 17.03 -1.69
C ASP A 55 -18.25 15.93 -1.08
N ALA A 56 -18.94 15.17 -1.92
CA ALA A 56 -19.80 14.07 -1.50
C ALA A 56 -19.01 12.92 -0.88
N LEU A 57 -17.83 12.57 -1.45
CA LEU A 57 -16.93 11.56 -0.90
C LEU A 57 -16.33 12.02 0.44
N ALA A 58 -15.86 13.26 0.54
CA ALA A 58 -15.34 13.80 1.79
C ALA A 58 -16.40 13.82 2.90
N ALA A 59 -17.64 14.20 2.58
CA ALA A 59 -18.76 14.16 3.51
C ALA A 59 -19.12 12.72 3.94
N ALA A 60 -19.08 11.76 3.02
CA ALA A 60 -19.33 10.35 3.32
C ALA A 60 -18.26 9.76 4.27
N ILE A 61 -16.98 10.06 4.02
CA ILE A 61 -15.89 9.66 4.91
C ILE A 61 -16.07 10.28 6.31
N ASN A 62 -16.39 11.58 6.38
CA ASN A 62 -16.66 12.24 7.66
C ASN A 62 -17.79 11.53 8.43
N ALA A 63 -18.87 11.16 7.75
CA ALA A 63 -20.00 10.46 8.36
C ALA A 63 -19.61 9.08 8.91
N ASP A 64 -18.80 8.30 8.17
CA ASP A 64 -18.33 6.97 8.59
C ASP A 64 -17.41 7.04 9.83
N PHE A 65 -16.56 8.05 9.92
CA PHE A 65 -15.68 8.27 11.07
C PHE A 65 -16.38 9.00 12.24
N SER A 66 -17.59 9.53 12.03
CA SER A 66 -18.30 10.48 12.92
C SER A 66 -17.58 11.83 13.11
N SER A 67 -16.35 11.95 12.71
CA SER A 67 -15.58 13.18 12.51
C SER A 67 -14.28 12.83 11.76
N ARG A 68 -14.13 13.39 10.60
CA ARG A 68 -12.85 13.49 9.87
C ARG A 68 -12.90 14.75 9.03
N SER A 69 -11.86 15.58 9.11
CA SER A 69 -11.82 16.84 8.36
C SER A 69 -12.10 16.60 6.88
N LEU A 70 -12.99 17.42 6.31
CA LEU A 70 -13.28 17.37 4.87
C LEU A 70 -12.03 17.67 4.04
N ASP A 71 -11.21 18.61 4.50
CA ASP A 71 -9.97 18.99 3.84
C ASP A 71 -8.90 17.89 3.98
N GLU A 72 -8.78 17.25 5.15
CA GLU A 72 -7.90 16.09 5.32
C GLU A 72 -8.30 14.98 4.34
N SER A 73 -9.59 14.66 4.22
CA SER A 73 -10.09 13.67 3.29
C SER A 73 -9.81 14.04 1.84
N LYS A 74 -9.99 15.32 1.46
CA LYS A 74 -9.66 15.79 0.11
C LYS A 74 -8.17 15.71 -0.19
N LEU A 75 -7.32 16.09 0.76
CA LEU A 75 -5.87 16.11 0.57
C LEU A 75 -5.26 14.68 0.53
N LEU A 76 -5.74 13.78 1.38
CA LEU A 76 -5.10 12.47 1.56
C LEU A 76 -5.79 11.34 0.77
N ASP A 77 -7.11 11.33 0.63
CA ASP A 77 -7.82 10.33 -0.15
C ASP A 77 -8.00 10.75 -1.62
N LEU A 78 -8.45 11.97 -1.86
CA LEU A 78 -8.91 12.36 -3.21
C LEU A 78 -7.79 12.92 -4.07
N LEU A 79 -7.01 13.86 -3.55
CA LEU A 79 -5.91 14.47 -4.31
C LEU A 79 -4.86 13.43 -4.72
N GLY A 80 -4.51 12.50 -3.82
CA GLY A 80 -3.62 11.39 -4.13
C GLY A 80 -4.13 10.57 -5.32
N SER A 81 -5.41 10.20 -5.32
CA SER A 81 -6.05 9.45 -6.41
C SER A 81 -6.05 10.21 -7.75
N VAL A 82 -6.29 11.53 -7.71
CA VAL A 82 -6.24 12.38 -8.92
C VAL A 82 -4.84 12.46 -9.49
N LEU A 83 -3.83 12.65 -8.64
CA LEU A 83 -2.42 12.73 -9.05
C LEU A 83 -1.92 11.39 -9.61
N GLU A 84 -2.31 10.27 -9.02
CA GLU A 84 -1.98 8.95 -9.52
C GLU A 84 -2.60 8.66 -10.89
N ALA A 85 -3.88 9.04 -11.07
CA ALA A 85 -4.54 8.94 -12.37
C ALA A 85 -3.84 9.78 -13.43
N ASP A 86 -3.44 11.02 -13.10
CA ASP A 86 -2.68 11.88 -13.99
C ASP A 86 -1.32 11.29 -14.34
N HIS A 87 -0.60 10.79 -13.36
CA HIS A 87 0.68 10.14 -13.59
C HIS A 87 0.54 8.96 -14.56
N ALA A 88 -0.44 8.09 -14.34
CA ALA A 88 -0.73 6.96 -15.23
C ALA A 88 -1.07 7.43 -16.65
N ILE A 89 -1.98 8.41 -16.82
CA ILE A 89 -2.38 8.95 -18.13
C ILE A 89 -1.17 9.46 -18.92
N HIS A 90 -0.28 10.19 -18.27
CA HIS A 90 0.90 10.78 -18.93
C HIS A 90 1.93 9.72 -19.35
N HIS A 91 2.14 8.69 -18.51
CA HIS A 91 3.21 7.71 -18.70
C HIS A 91 2.77 6.43 -19.41
N LEU A 92 1.46 6.15 -19.52
CA LEU A 92 0.91 4.89 -20.04
C LEU A 92 1.48 4.51 -21.42
N ARG A 93 1.66 5.47 -22.35
CA ARG A 93 2.28 5.21 -23.65
C ARG A 93 3.69 4.63 -23.51
N ARG A 94 4.48 5.10 -22.54
CA ARG A 94 5.83 4.60 -22.26
C ARG A 94 5.76 3.19 -21.68
N TRP A 95 4.89 2.96 -20.73
CA TRP A 95 4.74 1.68 -20.05
C TRP A 95 4.27 0.55 -20.97
N MET A 96 3.37 0.85 -21.89
CA MET A 96 2.86 -0.12 -22.88
C MET A 96 3.86 -0.48 -23.99
N ARG A 97 4.95 0.28 -24.15
CA ARG A 97 5.94 -0.03 -25.19
C ARG A 97 6.66 -1.33 -24.87
N PRO A 98 6.84 -2.23 -25.86
CA PRO A 98 7.70 -3.40 -25.67
C PRO A 98 9.10 -2.99 -25.24
N SER A 99 9.56 -3.52 -24.11
CA SER A 99 10.89 -3.26 -23.58
C SER A 99 11.92 -4.06 -24.37
N LYS A 100 12.70 -3.39 -25.23
CA LYS A 100 13.79 -4.03 -25.99
C LYS A 100 14.85 -4.52 -25.02
N ARG A 101 15.33 -5.75 -25.23
CA ARG A 101 16.37 -6.39 -24.43
C ARG A 101 17.59 -6.66 -25.30
N ARG A 102 18.75 -6.67 -24.67
CA ARG A 102 19.99 -7.10 -25.33
C ARG A 102 20.00 -8.63 -25.43
N THR A 103 20.40 -9.13 -26.57
CA THR A 103 20.70 -10.55 -26.76
C THR A 103 22.14 -10.82 -26.39
N GLU A 104 22.43 -12.02 -25.90
CA GLU A 104 23.81 -12.48 -25.73
C GLU A 104 24.51 -12.63 -27.06
N LEU A 105 25.88 -12.68 -27.06
CA LEU A 105 26.71 -12.73 -28.26
C LEU A 105 26.25 -13.79 -29.27
N LEU A 106 25.86 -14.95 -28.77
CA LEU A 106 25.39 -16.07 -29.60
C LEU A 106 24.09 -15.77 -30.34
N PHE A 107 23.29 -14.84 -29.83
CA PHE A 107 21.93 -14.52 -30.30
C PHE A 107 21.84 -13.12 -30.93
N LEU A 108 22.96 -12.42 -31.19
CA LEU A 108 23.01 -11.02 -31.64
C LEU A 108 22.19 -10.72 -32.89
N SER A 109 22.05 -11.69 -33.80
CA SER A 109 21.26 -11.53 -35.03
C SER A 109 19.75 -11.47 -34.77
N ASN A 110 19.28 -11.86 -33.57
CA ASN A 110 17.87 -11.98 -33.21
C ASN A 110 17.38 -10.72 -32.49
N ARG A 111 16.05 -10.62 -32.31
CA ARG A 111 15.43 -9.57 -31.53
C ARG A 111 14.78 -10.16 -30.30
N LEU A 112 15.02 -9.51 -29.16
CA LEU A 112 14.44 -9.88 -27.88
C LEU A 112 13.72 -8.68 -27.28
N SER A 113 12.49 -8.89 -26.84
CA SER A 113 11.71 -7.87 -26.16
C SER A 113 10.82 -8.49 -25.08
N VAL A 114 10.39 -7.66 -24.14
CA VAL A 114 9.35 -8.00 -23.18
C VAL A 114 8.11 -7.17 -23.51
N GLN A 115 6.99 -7.83 -23.69
CA GLN A 115 5.69 -7.22 -23.91
C GLN A 115 4.85 -7.40 -22.64
N TYR A 116 4.26 -6.32 -22.14
CA TYR A 116 3.37 -6.34 -20.98
C TYR A 116 1.93 -6.55 -21.44
N GLN A 117 1.28 -7.59 -20.93
CA GLN A 117 -0.10 -7.96 -21.25
C GLN A 117 -0.95 -7.87 -19.99
N PRO A 118 -2.24 -7.45 -20.07
CA PRO A 118 -3.14 -7.52 -18.94
C PRO A 118 -3.22 -8.95 -18.40
N LYS A 119 -3.39 -9.08 -17.08
CA LYS A 119 -3.54 -10.40 -16.45
C LYS A 119 -4.95 -10.98 -16.63
N GLY A 120 -5.99 -10.13 -16.61
CA GLY A 120 -7.39 -10.56 -16.73
C GLY A 120 -8.31 -9.85 -15.76
N VAL A 121 -8.93 -10.56 -14.83
CA VAL A 121 -9.78 -10.02 -13.77
C VAL A 121 -8.96 -9.88 -12.49
N VAL A 122 -8.91 -8.67 -11.95
CA VAL A 122 -8.19 -8.33 -10.71
C VAL A 122 -9.18 -8.12 -9.58
N GLY A 123 -8.98 -8.81 -8.47
CA GLY A 123 -9.70 -8.56 -7.21
C GLY A 123 -8.94 -7.52 -6.37
N VAL A 124 -9.65 -6.53 -5.84
CA VAL A 124 -9.09 -5.51 -4.94
C VAL A 124 -9.85 -5.56 -3.62
N ILE A 125 -9.16 -5.77 -2.51
CA ILE A 125 -9.74 -5.82 -1.17
C ILE A 125 -9.23 -4.63 -0.38
N VAL A 126 -10.15 -3.75 0.04
CA VAL A 126 -9.89 -2.40 0.52
C VAL A 126 -10.04 -2.32 2.04
N PRO A 127 -9.12 -1.67 2.77
CA PRO A 127 -9.28 -1.36 4.18
C PRO A 127 -10.11 -0.08 4.38
N TRP A 128 -10.45 0.19 5.63
CA TRP A 128 -11.35 1.28 6.01
C TRP A 128 -10.68 2.64 6.26
N ASN A 129 -9.36 2.69 6.45
CA ASN A 129 -8.70 3.90 6.94
C ASN A 129 -8.52 5.02 5.90
N PHE A 130 -8.32 4.67 4.63
CA PHE A 130 -8.36 5.56 3.46
C PHE A 130 -9.20 4.88 2.36
N PRO A 131 -10.51 4.80 2.56
CA PRO A 131 -11.36 3.91 1.76
C PRO A 131 -11.44 4.31 0.28
N VAL A 132 -11.23 5.59 -0.03
CA VAL A 132 -11.23 6.08 -1.41
C VAL A 132 -9.87 5.86 -2.06
N TYR A 133 -8.78 6.31 -1.45
CA TYR A 133 -7.44 6.19 -2.02
C TYR A 133 -7.03 4.73 -2.22
N LEU A 134 -7.29 3.89 -1.22
CA LEU A 134 -6.90 2.48 -1.26
C LEU A 134 -7.83 1.61 -2.13
N ALA A 135 -8.98 2.13 -2.55
CA ALA A 135 -9.79 1.54 -3.62
C ALA A 135 -9.33 1.99 -5.00
N LEU A 136 -9.07 3.30 -5.17
CA LEU A 136 -8.81 3.90 -6.47
C LEU A 136 -7.37 3.72 -6.95
N GLY A 137 -6.37 3.68 -6.07
CA GLY A 137 -4.98 3.43 -6.45
C GLY A 137 -4.80 2.10 -7.19
N PRO A 138 -5.17 0.95 -6.61
CA PRO A 138 -5.15 -0.33 -7.31
C PRO A 138 -6.04 -0.37 -8.55
N LEU A 139 -7.20 0.29 -8.54
CA LEU A 139 -8.08 0.42 -9.71
C LEU A 139 -7.37 1.16 -10.86
N ILE A 140 -6.71 2.28 -10.59
CA ILE A 140 -5.95 3.06 -11.57
C ILE A 140 -4.84 2.21 -12.20
N ALA A 141 -4.05 1.51 -11.38
CA ALA A 141 -2.99 0.63 -11.84
C ALA A 141 -3.54 -0.52 -12.71
N ALA A 142 -4.67 -1.14 -12.29
CA ALA A 142 -5.31 -2.23 -13.02
C ALA A 142 -5.90 -1.77 -14.37
N LEU A 143 -6.57 -0.62 -14.42
CA LEU A 143 -7.08 -0.02 -15.66
C LEU A 143 -5.95 0.39 -16.60
N ALA A 144 -4.85 0.95 -16.08
CA ALA A 144 -3.66 1.26 -16.85
C ALA A 144 -3.06 -0.01 -17.47
N ALA A 145 -2.99 -1.10 -16.73
CA ALA A 145 -2.56 -2.41 -17.24
C ALA A 145 -3.55 -3.05 -18.22
N GLY A 146 -4.83 -2.61 -18.24
CA GLY A 146 -5.88 -3.08 -19.16
C GLY A 146 -6.74 -4.22 -18.61
N ASN A 147 -6.76 -4.42 -17.30
CA ASN A 147 -7.55 -5.45 -16.62
C ASN A 147 -9.00 -5.05 -16.42
N ARG A 148 -9.84 -6.02 -16.05
CA ARG A 148 -11.16 -5.86 -15.43
C ARG A 148 -10.96 -5.91 -13.90
N VAL A 149 -11.83 -5.25 -13.14
CA VAL A 149 -11.62 -5.08 -11.70
C VAL A 149 -12.88 -5.34 -10.89
N MET A 150 -12.76 -6.16 -9.87
CA MET A 150 -13.77 -6.29 -8.82
C MET A 150 -13.20 -5.73 -7.51
N ILE A 151 -13.93 -4.83 -6.88
CA ILE A 151 -13.51 -4.16 -5.64
C ILE A 151 -14.40 -4.63 -4.50
N LYS A 152 -13.80 -5.17 -3.41
CA LYS A 152 -14.47 -5.46 -2.15
C LYS A 152 -14.13 -4.36 -1.15
N LEU A 153 -15.11 -3.52 -0.87
CA LEU A 153 -15.01 -2.43 0.10
C LEU A 153 -15.22 -2.93 1.55
N PRO A 154 -14.70 -2.20 2.55
CA PRO A 154 -14.84 -2.60 3.95
C PRO A 154 -16.26 -2.38 4.48
N GLU A 155 -16.70 -3.22 5.40
CA GLU A 155 -18.06 -3.19 5.96
C GLU A 155 -18.32 -1.99 6.88
N ILE A 156 -17.27 -1.37 7.40
CA ILE A 156 -17.37 -0.32 8.43
C ILE A 156 -17.39 1.11 7.87
N THR A 157 -17.38 1.26 6.54
CA THR A 157 -17.50 2.58 5.87
C THR A 157 -18.66 2.60 4.87
N PRO A 158 -19.90 2.33 5.29
CA PRO A 158 -21.04 2.14 4.38
C PRO A 158 -21.42 3.40 3.60
N ASN A 159 -21.28 4.59 4.19
CA ASN A 159 -21.58 5.85 3.48
C ASN A 159 -20.60 6.08 2.33
N THR A 160 -19.30 5.86 2.58
CA THR A 160 -18.26 5.94 1.55
C THR A 160 -18.47 4.87 0.49
N ASN A 161 -18.80 3.64 0.87
CA ASN A 161 -19.09 2.54 -0.05
C ASN A 161 -20.22 2.90 -1.04
N ALA A 162 -21.35 3.42 -0.51
CA ALA A 162 -22.49 3.83 -1.33
C ALA A 162 -22.10 4.91 -2.35
N MET A 163 -21.27 5.88 -1.91
CA MET A 163 -20.83 6.98 -2.77
C MET A 163 -19.83 6.52 -3.83
N LEU A 164 -18.86 5.64 -3.49
CA LEU A 164 -17.92 5.04 -4.45
C LEU A 164 -18.65 4.19 -5.50
N ARG A 165 -19.59 3.36 -5.06
CA ARG A 165 -20.41 2.53 -5.96
C ARG A 165 -21.17 3.40 -6.96
N ARG A 166 -21.85 4.45 -6.49
CA ARG A 166 -22.57 5.39 -7.35
C ARG A 166 -21.63 6.09 -8.34
N MET A 167 -20.50 6.60 -7.86
CA MET A 167 -19.51 7.30 -8.69
C MET A 167 -18.98 6.42 -9.82
N LEU A 168 -18.62 5.18 -9.51
CA LEU A 168 -18.03 4.26 -10.49
C LEU A 168 -19.07 3.73 -11.49
N ALA A 169 -20.29 3.45 -11.04
CA ALA A 169 -21.39 3.00 -11.90
C ALA A 169 -21.83 4.02 -12.97
N GLU A 170 -21.53 5.31 -12.78
CA GLU A 170 -21.83 6.34 -13.81
C GLU A 170 -20.89 6.28 -15.03
N VAL A 171 -19.75 5.60 -14.95
CA VAL A 171 -18.72 5.57 -16.01
C VAL A 171 -18.23 4.19 -16.39
N PHE A 172 -18.49 3.19 -15.57
CA PHE A 172 -18.11 1.80 -15.84
C PHE A 172 -19.31 0.87 -15.74
N ASN A 173 -19.40 -0.08 -16.64
CA ASN A 173 -20.30 -1.21 -16.50
C ASN A 173 -19.70 -2.23 -15.54
N GLU A 174 -20.53 -3.06 -14.89
CA GLU A 174 -20.06 -4.08 -13.94
C GLU A 174 -19.15 -5.15 -14.58
N ASP A 175 -19.26 -5.37 -15.89
CA ASP A 175 -18.37 -6.26 -16.62
C ASP A 175 -16.98 -5.66 -16.90
N GLU A 176 -16.76 -4.41 -16.48
CA GLU A 176 -15.45 -3.74 -16.49
C GLU A 176 -14.94 -3.43 -15.08
N VAL A 177 -15.74 -2.74 -14.26
CA VAL A 177 -15.46 -2.40 -12.86
C VAL A 177 -16.70 -2.66 -12.02
N ALA A 178 -16.61 -3.57 -11.08
CA ALA A 178 -17.69 -3.88 -10.15
C ALA A 178 -17.28 -3.61 -8.70
N VAL A 179 -18.24 -3.15 -7.88
CA VAL A 179 -18.01 -2.76 -6.50
C VAL A 179 -18.97 -3.51 -5.58
N PHE A 180 -18.39 -4.22 -4.61
CA PHE A 180 -19.09 -4.96 -3.56
C PHE A 180 -18.69 -4.41 -2.19
N GLY A 181 -19.62 -4.38 -1.26
CA GLY A 181 -19.41 -3.84 0.08
C GLY A 181 -19.98 -4.77 1.18
N GLU A 182 -20.70 -4.17 2.08
CA GLU A 182 -21.31 -4.79 3.26
C GLU A 182 -22.36 -5.87 2.95
N GLU A 183 -22.94 -5.87 1.73
CA GLU A 183 -23.87 -6.90 1.26
C GLU A 183 -23.23 -8.29 1.11
N ILE A 184 -21.91 -8.35 0.98
CA ILE A 184 -21.17 -9.62 0.98
C ILE A 184 -20.92 -10.04 2.44
N THR A 185 -21.82 -10.83 2.98
CA THR A 185 -21.79 -11.27 4.38
C THR A 185 -20.67 -12.25 4.71
N ASP A 186 -20.15 -12.97 3.70
CA ASP A 186 -18.97 -13.82 3.82
C ASP A 186 -17.84 -13.29 2.92
N PRO A 187 -16.96 -12.41 3.43
CA PRO A 187 -15.86 -11.86 2.65
C PRO A 187 -14.86 -12.91 2.13
N ALA A 188 -14.81 -14.09 2.75
CA ALA A 188 -13.94 -15.16 2.29
C ALA A 188 -14.34 -15.66 0.89
N ARG A 189 -15.62 -15.62 0.55
CA ARG A 189 -16.12 -16.01 -0.79
C ARG A 189 -15.52 -15.16 -1.89
N PHE A 190 -15.24 -13.87 -1.66
CA PHE A 190 -14.55 -13.02 -2.63
C PHE A 190 -13.15 -13.56 -2.93
N THR A 191 -12.41 -13.99 -1.92
CA THR A 191 -11.02 -14.47 -2.08
C THR A 191 -10.93 -15.84 -2.73
N THR A 192 -12.01 -16.61 -2.77
CA THR A 192 -12.07 -17.94 -3.43
C THR A 192 -12.35 -17.87 -4.92
N LEU A 193 -12.75 -16.70 -5.45
CA LEU A 193 -12.90 -16.52 -6.89
C LEU A 193 -11.54 -16.65 -7.60
N PRO A 194 -11.49 -17.34 -8.76
CA PRO A 194 -10.24 -17.57 -9.47
C PRO A 194 -9.75 -16.32 -10.22
N PHE A 195 -9.45 -15.25 -9.46
CA PHE A 195 -8.87 -14.02 -10.00
C PHE A 195 -7.53 -14.29 -10.68
N ASN A 196 -7.18 -13.44 -11.62
CA ASN A 196 -5.86 -13.44 -12.25
C ASN A 196 -4.81 -12.68 -11.41
N HIS A 197 -5.26 -11.89 -10.43
CA HIS A 197 -4.45 -11.25 -9.41
C HIS A 197 -5.35 -10.73 -8.28
N ILE A 198 -4.86 -10.73 -7.05
CA ILE A 198 -5.54 -10.06 -5.93
C ILE A 198 -4.59 -9.01 -5.34
N VAL A 199 -5.10 -7.77 -5.21
CA VAL A 199 -4.48 -6.72 -4.41
C VAL A 199 -5.22 -6.63 -3.09
N PHE A 200 -4.55 -6.85 -2.00
CA PHE A 200 -5.09 -6.79 -0.65
C PHE A 200 -4.33 -5.76 0.18
N THR A 201 -5.06 -4.85 0.80
CA THR A 201 -4.51 -3.93 1.80
C THR A 201 -5.20 -4.17 3.14
N GLY A 202 -4.43 -4.40 4.21
CA GLY A 202 -4.98 -4.68 5.53
C GLY A 202 -3.96 -5.26 6.52
N SER A 203 -4.45 -5.97 7.54
CA SER A 203 -3.57 -6.54 8.57
C SER A 203 -2.80 -7.78 8.07
N PRO A 204 -1.58 -8.04 8.60
CA PRO A 204 -0.80 -9.23 8.27
C PRO A 204 -1.56 -10.54 8.52
N ALA A 205 -2.39 -10.58 9.57
CA ALA A 205 -3.18 -11.77 9.90
C ALA A 205 -4.18 -12.11 8.78
N ILE A 206 -4.91 -11.12 8.27
CA ILE A 206 -5.88 -11.30 7.17
C ILE A 206 -5.15 -11.51 5.84
N GLY A 207 -4.03 -10.82 5.60
CA GLY A 207 -3.20 -11.04 4.41
C GLY A 207 -2.76 -12.49 4.24
N LYS A 208 -2.40 -13.16 5.34
CA LYS A 208 -2.09 -14.60 5.35
C LYS A 208 -3.31 -15.47 4.98
N VAL A 209 -4.52 -15.07 5.38
CA VAL A 209 -5.76 -15.78 5.00
C VAL A 209 -6.03 -15.60 3.51
N VAL A 210 -5.93 -14.38 2.99
CA VAL A 210 -6.10 -14.08 1.56
C VAL A 210 -5.08 -14.87 0.72
N MET A 211 -3.82 -14.90 1.13
CA MET A 211 -2.77 -15.63 0.43
C MET A 211 -3.05 -17.15 0.38
N ARG A 212 -3.54 -17.74 1.49
CA ARG A 212 -3.93 -19.17 1.51
C ARG A 212 -5.08 -19.44 0.54
N ALA A 213 -6.13 -18.61 0.55
CA ALA A 213 -7.25 -18.77 -0.37
C ALA A 213 -6.83 -18.61 -1.84
N ALA A 214 -5.98 -17.64 -2.14
CA ALA A 214 -5.45 -17.41 -3.48
C ALA A 214 -4.60 -18.59 -4.01
N ALA A 215 -3.92 -19.30 -3.13
CA ALA A 215 -3.09 -20.47 -3.48
C ALA A 215 -3.90 -21.61 -4.11
N GLU A 216 -5.17 -21.79 -3.75
CA GLU A 216 -6.04 -22.81 -4.32
C GLU A 216 -6.24 -22.65 -5.84
N ASN A 217 -6.15 -21.42 -6.34
CA ASN A 217 -6.30 -21.06 -7.76
C ASN A 217 -4.97 -20.65 -8.40
N LEU A 218 -3.83 -20.75 -7.70
CA LEU A 218 -2.54 -20.19 -8.11
C LEU A 218 -2.62 -18.67 -8.45
N THR A 219 -3.52 -17.97 -7.79
CA THR A 219 -3.71 -16.53 -7.98
C THR A 219 -2.54 -15.76 -7.35
N PRO A 220 -1.77 -14.96 -8.12
CA PRO A 220 -0.76 -14.08 -7.55
C PRO A 220 -1.39 -13.01 -6.66
N VAL A 221 -0.68 -12.61 -5.60
CA VAL A 221 -1.16 -11.59 -4.67
C VAL A 221 -0.16 -10.44 -4.54
N THR A 222 -0.68 -9.21 -4.44
CA THR A 222 0.02 -8.05 -3.91
C THR A 222 -0.58 -7.78 -2.53
N LEU A 223 0.26 -7.79 -1.49
CA LEU A 223 -0.16 -7.61 -0.11
C LEU A 223 0.47 -6.33 0.44
N GLU A 224 -0.37 -5.35 0.74
CA GLU A 224 0.01 -4.12 1.42
C GLU A 224 -0.44 -4.22 2.88
N LEU A 225 0.51 -4.49 3.74
CA LEU A 225 0.26 -4.79 5.14
C LEU A 225 0.82 -3.68 6.03
N GLY A 226 0.59 -3.77 7.32
CA GLY A 226 1.10 -2.82 8.29
C GLY A 226 2.47 -3.22 8.86
N GLY A 227 2.75 -2.66 10.01
CA GLY A 227 3.95 -2.96 10.79
C GLY A 227 4.27 -1.84 11.77
N LYS A 228 5.29 -2.05 12.60
CA LYS A 228 5.74 -1.05 13.57
C LYS A 228 6.78 -0.12 12.93
N SER A 229 6.30 0.94 12.28
CA SER A 229 7.15 1.90 11.55
C SER A 229 7.97 2.77 12.51
N PRO A 230 9.32 2.63 12.57
CA PRO A 230 10.18 3.40 13.46
C PRO A 230 10.42 4.82 12.97
N ALA A 231 10.56 5.75 13.90
CA ALA A 231 11.12 7.08 13.66
C ALA A 231 12.41 7.26 14.45
N ILE A 232 13.56 7.28 13.78
CA ILE A 232 14.88 7.43 14.40
C ILE A 232 15.26 8.91 14.38
N VAL A 233 15.41 9.53 15.55
CA VAL A 233 15.83 10.93 15.70
C VAL A 233 17.30 10.98 16.08
N SER A 234 18.15 11.51 15.22
CA SER A 234 19.57 11.65 15.47
C SER A 234 19.90 12.86 16.34
N ARG A 235 21.02 12.81 17.10
CA ARG A 235 21.52 13.92 17.92
C ARG A 235 21.83 15.21 17.14
N ASN A 236 22.11 15.08 15.86
CA ASN A 236 22.46 16.23 15.02
C ASN A 236 21.25 16.87 14.32
N TYR A 237 20.03 16.37 14.58
CA TYR A 237 18.82 16.94 13.98
C TYR A 237 18.05 17.79 15.00
N PRO A 238 17.45 18.93 14.60
CA PRO A 238 16.66 19.77 15.50
C PRO A 238 15.49 19.00 16.11
N LEU A 239 15.56 18.75 17.42
CA LEU A 239 14.63 17.87 18.13
C LEU A 239 13.18 18.33 18.02
N ALA A 240 12.93 19.64 18.16
CA ALA A 240 11.60 20.22 18.06
C ALA A 240 10.98 20.04 16.66
N ASP A 241 11.78 20.05 15.59
CA ASP A 241 11.28 19.78 14.23
C ASP A 241 10.96 18.30 14.05
N ALA A 242 11.80 17.39 14.55
CA ALA A 242 11.50 15.96 14.55
C ALA A 242 10.21 15.65 15.34
N ALA A 243 10.10 16.17 16.57
CA ALA A 243 8.92 15.98 17.42
C ALA A 243 7.64 16.48 16.72
N LYS A 244 7.68 17.68 16.12
CA LYS A 244 6.57 18.24 15.36
C LYS A 244 6.10 17.31 14.22
N ARG A 245 7.04 16.79 13.41
CA ARG A 245 6.72 15.95 12.25
C ARG A 245 6.22 14.58 12.66
N ILE A 246 6.83 13.96 13.67
CA ILE A 246 6.41 12.67 14.22
C ILE A 246 5.01 12.80 14.84
N THR A 247 4.77 13.86 15.62
CA THR A 247 3.45 14.13 16.21
C THR A 247 2.39 14.39 15.13
N HIS A 248 2.71 15.13 14.07
CA HIS A 248 1.83 15.31 12.93
C HIS A 248 1.47 13.96 12.29
N GLY A 249 2.45 13.09 12.04
CA GLY A 249 2.21 11.75 11.49
C GLY A 249 1.33 10.87 12.39
N LYS A 250 1.44 11.05 13.70
CA LYS A 250 0.65 10.31 14.68
C LYS A 250 -0.74 10.90 14.92
N ALA A 251 -0.93 12.19 14.66
CA ALA A 251 -2.21 12.87 14.81
C ALA A 251 -3.08 12.81 13.54
N THR A 252 -2.46 12.77 12.35
CA THR A 252 -3.15 12.63 11.07
C THR A 252 -3.99 11.35 11.08
N ASN A 253 -5.27 11.46 10.72
CA ASN A 253 -6.25 10.37 10.81
C ASN A 253 -6.24 9.64 12.17
N SER A 254 -5.92 10.35 13.26
CA SER A 254 -5.70 9.78 14.60
C SER A 254 -4.71 8.60 14.61
N GLY A 255 -3.67 8.65 13.80
CA GLY A 255 -2.67 7.58 13.69
C GLY A 255 -3.17 6.28 13.06
N GLN A 256 -4.36 6.26 12.48
CA GLN A 256 -4.97 5.11 11.81
C GLN A 256 -4.42 4.96 10.37
N ILE A 257 -3.09 4.85 10.26
CA ILE A 257 -2.34 4.83 9.00
C ILE A 257 -1.27 3.75 9.07
N CYS A 258 -1.18 2.89 8.06
CA CYS A 258 -0.18 1.82 7.96
C CYS A 258 1.27 2.32 7.98
N VAL A 259 1.48 3.58 7.59
CA VAL A 259 2.78 4.26 7.58
C VAL A 259 2.91 5.33 8.68
N ALA A 260 1.96 5.44 9.63
CA ALA A 260 2.15 6.34 10.77
C ALA A 260 3.41 5.95 11.56
N PRO A 261 4.21 6.90 12.09
CA PRO A 261 5.26 6.56 13.04
C PRO A 261 4.68 5.75 14.19
N ASP A 262 5.04 4.48 14.31
CA ASP A 262 4.47 3.61 15.33
C ASP A 262 5.18 3.77 16.67
N TYR A 263 6.48 4.02 16.63
CA TYR A 263 7.28 4.42 17.79
C TYR A 263 8.43 5.35 17.37
N ALA A 264 8.98 6.10 18.34
CA ALA A 264 10.13 6.97 18.13
C ALA A 264 11.34 6.49 18.94
N LEU A 265 12.50 6.41 18.29
CA LEU A 265 13.80 6.20 18.91
C LEU A 265 14.47 7.57 19.10
N VAL A 266 14.66 7.99 20.35
CA VAL A 266 15.15 9.33 20.72
C VAL A 266 16.40 9.17 21.59
N PRO A 267 17.45 10.02 21.44
CA PRO A 267 18.58 10.01 22.34
C PRO A 267 18.12 10.14 23.78
N LYS A 268 18.69 9.33 24.68
CA LYS A 268 18.27 9.21 26.07
C LYS A 268 18.22 10.56 26.80
N GLU A 269 19.20 11.40 26.57
CA GLU A 269 19.32 12.72 27.16
C GLU A 269 18.28 13.75 26.62
N SER A 270 17.57 13.40 25.53
CA SER A 270 16.63 14.32 24.84
C SER A 270 15.16 13.91 25.02
N ILE A 271 14.86 12.91 25.83
CA ILE A 271 13.48 12.37 25.99
C ILE A 271 12.53 13.44 26.51
N ASP A 272 12.87 14.13 27.59
CA ASP A 272 11.98 15.12 28.22
C ASP A 272 11.72 16.32 27.25
N GLU A 273 12.76 16.79 26.56
CA GLU A 273 12.62 17.86 25.58
C GLU A 273 11.75 17.39 24.39
N PHE A 274 11.90 16.14 23.93
CA PHE A 274 11.06 15.58 22.88
C PHE A 274 9.59 15.53 23.29
N VAL A 275 9.28 15.09 24.50
CA VAL A 275 7.92 15.01 25.06
C VAL A 275 7.27 16.39 25.07
N GLU A 276 7.95 17.41 25.62
CA GLU A 276 7.40 18.76 25.68
C GLU A 276 7.23 19.39 24.28
N ALA A 277 8.18 19.14 23.37
CA ALA A 277 8.05 19.59 21.97
C ALA A 277 6.89 18.91 21.24
N ALA A 278 6.65 17.63 21.48
CA ALA A 278 5.54 16.87 20.91
C ALA A 278 4.18 17.37 21.41
N LYS A 279 4.03 17.60 22.73
CA LYS A 279 2.85 18.18 23.35
C LYS A 279 2.55 19.58 22.79
N SER A 280 3.56 20.45 22.80
CA SER A 280 3.45 21.80 22.23
C SER A 280 3.03 21.78 20.76
N SER A 281 3.57 20.85 19.98
CA SER A 281 3.23 20.70 18.56
C SER A 281 1.79 20.22 18.37
N PHE A 282 1.31 19.28 19.18
CA PHE A 282 -0.07 18.82 19.16
C PHE A 282 -1.05 19.94 19.45
N ILE A 283 -0.82 20.67 20.56
CA ILE A 283 -1.66 21.82 20.96
C ILE A 283 -1.66 22.93 19.89
N LYS A 284 -0.51 23.17 19.26
CA LYS A 284 -0.42 24.16 18.18
C LYS A 284 -1.24 23.76 16.95
N MET A 285 -1.36 22.47 16.64
CA MET A 285 -2.13 21.96 15.50
C MET A 285 -3.64 21.91 15.79
N PHE A 286 -4.04 21.49 16.98
CA PHE A 286 -5.43 21.14 17.27
C PHE A 286 -6.07 21.92 18.42
N GLY A 287 -5.29 22.74 19.18
CA GLY A 287 -5.80 23.42 20.39
C GLY A 287 -6.03 22.47 21.56
N HIS A 288 -6.78 22.94 22.55
CA HIS A 288 -7.10 22.21 23.78
C HIS A 288 -8.50 21.54 23.79
N ASP A 289 -9.30 21.77 22.76
CA ASP A 289 -10.66 21.20 22.66
C ASP A 289 -10.75 20.31 21.42
N ILE A 290 -10.14 19.16 21.50
CA ILE A 290 -10.19 18.20 20.39
C ILE A 290 -11.57 17.56 20.23
N GLU A 291 -12.41 17.57 21.27
CA GLU A 291 -13.74 16.96 21.24
C GLU A 291 -14.67 17.71 20.27
N ASN A 292 -14.54 19.04 20.20
CA ASN A 292 -15.29 19.88 19.28
C ASN A 292 -14.49 20.32 18.03
N ASN A 293 -13.25 19.85 17.88
CA ASN A 293 -12.38 20.26 16.77
C ASN A 293 -12.71 19.45 15.50
N GLU A 294 -13.28 20.09 14.48
CA GLU A 294 -13.62 19.50 13.19
C GLU A 294 -12.39 19.04 12.38
N ASN A 295 -11.18 19.51 12.74
CA ASN A 295 -9.93 19.13 12.09
C ASN A 295 -9.28 17.88 12.71
N TYR A 296 -9.83 17.35 13.82
CA TYR A 296 -9.27 16.17 14.46
C TYR A 296 -10.16 14.94 14.21
N THR A 297 -9.55 13.90 13.66
CA THR A 297 -10.26 12.68 13.25
C THR A 297 -10.58 11.79 14.45
N SER A 298 -11.79 11.23 14.49
CA SER A 298 -12.20 10.22 15.49
C SER A 298 -11.58 8.85 15.16
N ILE A 299 -11.41 8.01 16.18
CA ILE A 299 -11.21 6.58 15.99
C ILE A 299 -12.45 6.00 15.33
N VAL A 300 -12.28 5.16 14.31
CA VAL A 300 -13.34 4.77 13.37
C VAL A 300 -14.58 4.17 14.03
N ASN A 301 -14.43 3.38 15.10
CA ASN A 301 -15.53 2.78 15.85
C ASN A 301 -15.12 2.39 17.27
N ASP A 302 -16.10 2.01 18.09
CA ASP A 302 -15.91 1.67 19.50
C ASP A 302 -15.04 0.43 19.71
N ARG A 303 -15.06 -0.55 18.78
CA ARG A 303 -14.20 -1.73 18.84
C ARG A 303 -12.73 -1.35 18.73
N HIS A 304 -12.39 -0.44 17.81
CA HIS A 304 -11.02 0.06 17.66
C HIS A 304 -10.61 0.96 18.83
N LEU A 305 -11.50 1.79 19.34
CA LEU A 305 -11.27 2.57 20.56
C LEU A 305 -10.95 1.64 21.73
N LYS A 306 -11.78 0.62 21.98
CA LYS A 306 -11.56 -0.35 23.05
C LYS A 306 -10.20 -1.05 22.93
N ARG A 307 -9.81 -1.46 21.71
CA ARG A 307 -8.50 -2.07 21.47
C ARG A 307 -7.35 -1.14 21.85
N ILE A 308 -7.46 0.15 21.54
CA ILE A 308 -6.46 1.17 21.89
C ILE A 308 -6.38 1.35 23.41
N GLN A 309 -7.53 1.46 24.08
CA GLN A 309 -7.62 1.56 25.54
C GLN A 309 -7.02 0.33 26.22
N ASP A 310 -7.31 -0.89 25.73
CA ASP A 310 -6.74 -2.13 26.28
C ASP A 310 -5.22 -2.20 26.11
N ILE A 311 -4.67 -1.65 25.04
CA ILE A 311 -3.19 -1.56 24.85
C ILE A 311 -2.58 -0.58 25.85
N LEU A 312 -3.22 0.57 26.11
CA LEU A 312 -2.72 1.54 27.10
C LEU A 312 -2.84 1.00 28.52
N THR A 313 -3.93 0.30 28.84
CA THR A 313 -4.13 -0.35 30.13
C THR A 313 -3.03 -1.39 30.39
N ASP A 314 -2.76 -2.29 29.42
CA ASP A 314 -1.65 -3.27 29.53
C ASP A 314 -0.30 -2.58 29.79
N ALA A 315 -0.03 -1.47 29.08
CA ALA A 315 1.21 -0.73 29.25
C ALA A 315 1.29 -0.09 30.66
N GLN A 316 0.21 0.53 31.13
CA GLN A 316 0.14 1.16 32.44
C GLN A 316 0.30 0.14 33.58
N GLU A 317 -0.40 -1.00 33.52
CA GLU A 317 -0.31 -2.08 34.49
C GLU A 317 1.12 -2.67 34.58
N LYS A 318 1.88 -2.61 33.48
CA LYS A 318 3.27 -3.05 33.41
C LYS A 318 4.30 -1.96 33.72
N GLY A 319 3.84 -0.77 34.16
CA GLY A 319 4.70 0.31 34.65
C GLY A 319 5.13 1.34 33.62
N ALA A 320 4.51 1.37 32.44
CA ALA A 320 4.74 2.45 31.47
C ALA A 320 4.13 3.77 31.96
N LEU A 321 4.79 4.88 31.65
CA LEU A 321 4.31 6.24 31.91
C LEU A 321 3.53 6.75 30.69
N ILE A 322 2.24 6.99 30.84
CA ILE A 322 1.36 7.51 29.78
C ILE A 322 1.20 9.00 29.95
N ILE A 323 1.54 9.77 28.94
CA ILE A 323 1.51 11.23 28.91
C ILE A 323 0.64 11.68 27.72
N PRO A 324 -0.62 12.12 27.98
CA PRO A 324 -1.44 12.69 26.92
C PRO A 324 -0.87 14.05 26.48
N CYS A 325 -0.99 14.35 25.18
CA CYS A 325 -0.59 15.65 24.62
C CYS A 325 -1.56 16.79 24.97
N ASP A 326 -2.73 16.46 25.52
CA ASP A 326 -3.72 17.42 26.03
C ASP A 326 -4.32 16.90 27.36
N THR A 327 -5.14 17.72 28.04
CA THR A 327 -5.85 17.35 29.26
C THR A 327 -6.99 16.37 28.97
N TYR A 328 -6.65 15.11 28.73
CA TYR A 328 -7.58 14.03 28.36
C TYR A 328 -7.17 12.74 29.06
N SER A 329 -8.18 11.99 29.54
CA SER A 329 -7.95 10.65 30.04
C SER A 329 -8.38 9.62 28.99
N PHE A 330 -7.55 8.60 28.73
CA PHE A 330 -7.84 7.58 27.72
C PHE A 330 -8.99 6.62 28.09
N ASP A 331 -9.49 6.71 29.32
CA ASP A 331 -10.66 5.98 29.81
C ASP A 331 -11.99 6.78 29.66
N GLN A 332 -11.94 8.02 29.14
CA GLN A 332 -13.14 8.80 28.86
C GLN A 332 -13.96 8.20 27.72
N GLN A 333 -15.27 8.44 27.78
CA GLN A 333 -16.19 8.09 26.69
C GLN A 333 -16.04 9.10 25.55
N GLY A 334 -15.82 8.63 24.34
CA GLY A 334 -15.67 9.45 23.17
C GLY A 334 -14.60 8.87 22.24
N ARG A 335 -14.82 9.00 20.94
CA ARG A 335 -13.90 8.43 19.93
C ARG A 335 -12.78 9.37 19.50
N ARG A 336 -12.75 10.61 20.01
CA ARG A 336 -11.65 11.56 19.80
C ARG A 336 -10.67 11.46 20.95
N MET A 337 -9.47 11.05 20.66
CA MET A 337 -8.41 10.77 21.63
C MET A 337 -7.13 11.50 21.20
N PRO A 338 -6.53 12.36 22.04
CA PRO A 338 -5.27 13.03 21.68
C PRO A 338 -4.13 12.03 21.55
N VAL A 339 -3.03 12.46 20.95
CA VAL A 339 -1.82 11.64 20.95
C VAL A 339 -1.36 11.40 22.38
N HIS A 340 -1.13 10.14 22.71
CA HIS A 340 -0.58 9.69 24.01
C HIS A 340 0.86 9.25 23.79
N ILE A 341 1.79 9.96 24.41
CA ILE A 341 3.21 9.58 24.46
C ILE A 341 3.36 8.57 25.58
N VAL A 342 4.07 7.48 25.31
CA VAL A 342 4.27 6.40 26.30
C VAL A 342 5.75 6.15 26.50
N LEU A 343 6.22 6.31 27.74
CA LEU A 343 7.60 6.10 28.13
C LEU A 343 7.75 4.81 28.94
N ASN A 344 8.98 4.34 29.10
CA ASN A 344 9.32 3.14 29.86
C ASN A 344 8.64 1.86 29.33
N CYS A 345 8.43 1.79 28.02
CA CYS A 345 7.87 0.59 27.40
C CYS A 345 8.89 -0.56 27.41
N THR A 346 8.42 -1.75 27.79
CA THR A 346 9.21 -2.99 27.77
C THR A 346 8.76 -3.93 26.65
N PRO A 347 9.63 -4.83 26.15
CA PRO A 347 9.29 -5.71 25.03
C PRO A 347 8.12 -6.68 25.28
N ASP A 348 7.73 -6.94 26.53
CA ASP A 348 6.60 -7.81 26.88
C ASP A 348 5.24 -7.10 26.82
N MET A 349 5.21 -5.78 26.76
CA MET A 349 4.00 -4.98 26.63
C MET A 349 3.39 -5.12 25.23
N ARG A 350 2.06 -5.16 25.15
CA ARG A 350 1.32 -5.21 23.85
C ARG A 350 1.65 -4.03 22.95
N ILE A 351 1.84 -2.85 23.51
CA ILE A 351 2.20 -1.62 22.81
C ILE A 351 3.49 -1.77 21.97
N MET A 352 4.40 -2.67 22.34
CA MET A 352 5.64 -2.94 21.62
C MET A 352 5.55 -4.14 20.66
N LYS A 353 4.48 -4.95 20.74
CA LYS A 353 4.28 -6.15 19.91
C LYS A 353 3.29 -5.97 18.78
N GLU A 354 2.27 -5.13 18.99
CA GLU A 354 1.20 -4.92 18.04
C GLU A 354 1.39 -3.60 17.29
N GLU A 355 1.01 -3.55 16.02
CA GLU A 355 0.84 -2.28 15.30
C GLU A 355 -0.26 -1.47 15.99
N LEU A 356 0.04 -0.23 16.34
CA LEU A 356 -0.86 0.56 17.20
C LEU A 356 -2.11 1.05 16.46
N PHE A 357 -1.94 1.51 15.23
CA PHE A 357 -3.04 1.97 14.38
C PHE A 357 -4.00 2.91 15.13
N GLY A 358 -3.40 3.87 15.83
CA GLY A 358 -4.10 4.80 16.72
C GLY A 358 -3.16 5.89 17.26
N PRO A 359 -3.68 6.88 18.02
CA PRO A 359 -2.94 8.05 18.47
C PRO A 359 -2.07 7.74 19.72
N ILE A 360 -1.24 6.72 19.64
CA ILE A 360 -0.30 6.30 20.70
C ILE A 360 1.11 6.30 20.13
N LEU A 361 2.05 6.92 20.84
CA LEU A 361 3.46 7.04 20.44
C LEU A 361 4.38 6.57 21.55
N PRO A 362 4.83 5.30 21.58
CA PRO A 362 5.96 4.88 22.40
C PRO A 362 7.21 5.65 22.03
N VAL A 363 7.91 6.17 23.04
CA VAL A 363 9.21 6.79 22.88
C VAL A 363 10.26 5.96 23.61
N VAL A 364 11.20 5.42 22.84
CA VAL A 364 12.25 4.51 23.29
C VAL A 364 13.58 5.25 23.31
N ALA A 365 14.24 5.25 24.46
CA ALA A 365 15.56 5.83 24.60
C ALA A 365 16.63 4.98 23.93
N TYR A 366 17.64 5.59 23.30
CA TYR A 366 18.85 4.92 22.85
C TYR A 366 20.12 5.68 23.25
N ASP A 367 21.21 4.97 23.48
CA ASP A 367 22.52 5.55 23.85
C ASP A 367 23.41 5.76 22.62
N SER A 368 23.32 4.92 21.59
CA SER A 368 24.11 5.01 20.36
C SER A 368 23.26 4.70 19.11
N LEU A 369 23.71 5.16 17.94
CA LEU A 369 23.06 4.80 16.68
C LEU A 369 23.04 3.28 16.44
N ASP A 370 24.05 2.56 16.96
CA ASP A 370 24.10 1.10 16.89
C ASP A 370 22.95 0.46 17.65
N ASP A 371 22.60 1.00 18.82
CA ASP A 371 21.47 0.53 19.61
C ASP A 371 20.17 0.75 18.87
N ALA A 372 19.99 1.94 18.28
CA ALA A 372 18.79 2.27 17.51
C ALA A 372 18.63 1.35 16.29
N ILE A 373 19.69 1.11 15.53
CA ILE A 373 19.70 0.19 14.38
C ILE A 373 19.42 -1.24 14.84
N THR A 374 20.04 -1.69 15.91
CA THR A 374 19.85 -3.03 16.48
C THR A 374 18.42 -3.22 16.94
N TYR A 375 17.83 -2.20 17.59
CA TYR A 375 16.43 -2.22 17.98
C TYR A 375 15.48 -2.39 16.80
N VAL A 376 15.66 -1.61 15.73
CA VAL A 376 14.84 -1.75 14.51
C VAL A 376 15.00 -3.14 13.89
N LYS A 377 16.20 -3.71 13.91
CA LYS A 377 16.49 -5.05 13.34
C LYS A 377 15.96 -6.20 14.18
N SER A 378 15.67 -5.98 15.44
CA SER A 378 15.13 -7.02 16.33
C SER A 378 13.63 -7.30 16.12
N ASP A 379 12.94 -6.42 15.41
CA ASP A 379 11.52 -6.55 15.10
C ASP A 379 11.30 -6.95 13.63
N GLU A 380 10.06 -7.23 13.27
CA GLU A 380 9.63 -7.51 11.89
C GLU A 380 9.88 -6.29 10.99
N ARG A 381 10.11 -6.55 9.69
CA ARG A 381 10.37 -5.50 8.71
C ARG A 381 9.15 -4.61 8.50
N PRO A 382 9.21 -3.31 8.85
CA PRO A 382 8.07 -2.42 8.77
C PRO A 382 7.77 -1.98 7.33
N LEU A 383 6.55 -1.48 7.11
CA LEU A 383 6.16 -0.87 5.84
C LEU A 383 6.89 0.45 5.59
N ALA A 384 7.10 1.27 6.64
CA ALA A 384 7.82 2.53 6.54
C ALA A 384 8.91 2.66 7.62
N LEU A 385 9.94 3.45 7.33
CA LEU A 385 10.97 3.88 8.27
C LEU A 385 11.22 5.38 8.09
N TYR A 386 11.43 6.07 9.20
CA TYR A 386 11.70 7.50 9.23
C TYR A 386 13.05 7.76 9.89
N CYS A 387 13.85 8.63 9.28
CA CYS A 387 15.16 8.98 9.78
C CYS A 387 15.32 10.49 9.77
N PHE A 388 15.52 11.07 10.95
CA PHE A 388 15.76 12.49 11.15
C PHE A 388 17.24 12.74 11.42
N THR A 389 18.01 13.15 10.42
CA THR A 389 19.44 13.39 10.53
C THR A 389 19.93 14.38 9.45
N HIS A 390 20.94 15.17 9.80
CA HIS A 390 21.69 15.98 8.82
C HIS A 390 23.00 15.28 8.39
N SER A 391 23.36 14.16 9.00
CA SER A 391 24.53 13.36 8.64
C SER A 391 24.24 12.38 7.51
N SER A 392 24.90 12.57 6.38
CA SER A 392 24.84 11.59 5.27
C SER A 392 25.39 10.23 5.67
N ILE A 393 26.39 10.19 6.57
CA ILE A 393 26.98 8.93 7.05
C ILE A 393 25.96 8.14 7.86
N GLU A 394 25.25 8.78 8.79
CA GLU A 394 24.21 8.11 9.60
C GLU A 394 23.05 7.67 8.72
N ARG A 395 22.57 8.54 7.82
CA ARG A 395 21.51 8.21 6.85
C ARG A 395 21.89 6.98 6.04
N ASP A 396 23.05 7.00 5.39
CA ASP A 396 23.48 5.92 4.50
C ASP A 396 23.73 4.62 5.26
N ARG A 397 24.09 4.74 6.53
CA ARG A 397 24.24 3.60 7.44
C ARG A 397 22.88 2.98 7.78
N ILE A 398 21.90 3.80 8.19
CA ILE A 398 20.53 3.34 8.49
C ILE A 398 19.93 2.68 7.25
N LEU A 399 20.04 3.30 6.06
CA LEU A 399 19.51 2.75 4.81
C LEU A 399 20.13 1.40 4.43
N ARG A 400 21.41 1.15 4.76
CA ARG A 400 22.07 -0.12 4.43
C ARG A 400 21.84 -1.22 5.46
N GLU A 401 21.71 -0.86 6.73
CA GLU A 401 21.68 -1.82 7.83
C GLU A 401 20.26 -2.20 8.25
N THR A 402 19.23 -1.45 7.81
CA THR A 402 17.82 -1.76 8.10
C THR A 402 17.05 -2.11 6.82
N HIS A 403 15.91 -2.78 6.96
CA HIS A 403 14.99 -3.09 5.86
C HIS A 403 13.58 -2.58 6.20
N SER A 404 12.96 -1.91 5.21
CA SER A 404 11.56 -1.47 5.28
C SER A 404 10.97 -1.43 3.86
N GLY A 405 9.67 -1.31 3.73
CA GLY A 405 9.02 -1.09 2.43
C GLY A 405 9.48 0.22 1.79
N GLY A 406 9.46 1.31 2.56
CA GLY A 406 9.93 2.63 2.11
C GLY A 406 10.55 3.44 3.23
N VAL A 407 11.25 4.52 2.86
CA VAL A 407 11.91 5.43 3.82
C VAL A 407 11.62 6.89 3.47
N THR A 408 11.31 7.71 4.48
CA THR A 408 11.35 9.17 4.34
C THR A 408 12.42 9.74 5.27
N ILE A 409 13.27 10.61 4.73
CA ILE A 409 14.32 11.32 5.47
C ILE A 409 13.83 12.71 5.89
N ASN A 410 14.00 13.06 7.16
CA ASN A 410 13.67 14.36 7.75
C ASN A 410 12.19 14.75 7.68
N ASP A 411 11.32 13.75 7.49
CA ASP A 411 9.87 13.89 7.58
C ASP A 411 9.22 12.49 7.72
N TRP A 412 7.89 12.42 7.59
CA TRP A 412 7.14 11.17 7.55
C TRP A 412 6.25 11.09 6.28
N GLY A 413 5.94 9.89 5.81
CA GLY A 413 4.88 9.61 4.84
C GLY A 413 5.14 10.00 3.37
N TRP A 414 6.09 10.88 3.05
CA TRP A 414 6.25 11.42 1.71
C TRP A 414 6.65 10.41 0.62
N HIS A 415 7.22 9.27 0.98
CA HIS A 415 7.51 8.20 0.02
C HIS A 415 6.25 7.52 -0.52
N VAL A 416 5.10 7.64 0.18
CA VAL A 416 3.82 7.05 -0.22
C VAL A 416 3.15 7.82 -1.35
N VAL A 417 3.24 9.17 -1.31
CA VAL A 417 2.52 10.06 -2.24
C VAL A 417 3.30 10.36 -3.52
N ASN A 418 4.41 9.68 -3.75
CA ASN A 418 5.25 9.83 -4.93
C ASN A 418 4.92 8.73 -5.95
N HIS A 419 4.13 9.07 -6.95
CA HIS A 419 3.61 8.09 -7.92
C HIS A 419 4.63 7.59 -8.97
N ASP A 420 5.85 8.14 -9.03
CA ASP A 420 6.95 7.66 -9.89
C ASP A 420 7.94 6.76 -9.11
N ALA A 421 7.49 6.20 -7.98
CA ALA A 421 8.27 5.28 -7.18
C ALA A 421 7.38 4.13 -6.67
N PRO A 422 7.93 2.92 -6.48
CA PRO A 422 7.16 1.82 -5.93
C PRO A 422 6.73 2.12 -4.49
N PHE A 423 5.52 1.71 -4.15
CA PHE A 423 5.06 1.63 -2.78
C PHE A 423 4.65 0.18 -2.49
N GLY A 424 5.22 -0.40 -1.45
CA GLY A 424 4.95 -1.77 -1.04
C GLY A 424 5.83 -2.23 0.11
N GLY A 425 5.38 -3.28 0.79
CA GLY A 425 6.04 -3.85 1.96
C GLY A 425 7.10 -4.92 1.62
N ILE A 426 7.77 -5.40 2.66
CA ILE A 426 8.75 -6.49 2.60
C ILE A 426 8.59 -7.44 3.79
N GLY A 427 8.50 -8.73 3.55
CA GLY A 427 8.31 -9.73 4.62
C GLY A 427 6.94 -9.60 5.27
N ASN A 428 6.87 -9.32 6.57
CA ASN A 428 5.61 -9.19 7.29
C ASN A 428 4.80 -7.94 6.91
N SER A 429 5.44 -6.92 6.33
CA SER A 429 4.76 -5.71 5.86
C SER A 429 4.19 -5.82 4.45
N GLY A 430 4.47 -6.90 3.73
CA GLY A 430 3.83 -7.15 2.43
C GLY A 430 4.72 -7.76 1.37
N MET A 431 4.18 -7.80 0.15
CA MET A 431 4.84 -8.23 -1.08
C MET A 431 4.20 -7.59 -2.30
N GLY A 432 5.00 -7.28 -3.31
CA GLY A 432 4.57 -6.54 -4.50
C GLY A 432 4.49 -5.04 -4.26
N SER A 433 4.01 -4.31 -5.26
CA SER A 433 3.78 -2.86 -5.21
C SER A 433 2.79 -2.46 -6.30
N TYR A 434 1.99 -1.41 -6.09
CA TYR A 434 0.95 -1.06 -7.06
C TYR A 434 0.98 0.39 -7.55
N HIS A 435 1.92 1.23 -7.15
CA HIS A 435 2.07 2.60 -7.64
C HIS A 435 2.86 2.67 -8.95
N GLY A 436 2.51 3.63 -9.79
CA GLY A 436 3.27 4.03 -10.96
C GLY A 436 3.55 2.93 -11.99
N GLU A 437 4.75 2.93 -12.54
CA GLU A 437 5.20 1.93 -13.51
C GLU A 437 5.30 0.53 -12.90
N GLU A 438 5.70 0.44 -11.64
CA GLU A 438 5.78 -0.81 -10.91
C GLU A 438 4.39 -1.44 -10.75
N GLY A 439 3.37 -0.67 -10.41
CA GLY A 439 1.98 -1.14 -10.33
C GLY A 439 1.43 -1.59 -11.68
N PHE A 440 1.73 -0.84 -12.75
CA PHE A 440 1.41 -1.27 -14.12
C PHE A 440 2.04 -2.62 -14.46
N ARG A 441 3.32 -2.82 -14.10
CA ARG A 441 4.06 -4.07 -14.34
C ARG A 441 3.55 -5.22 -13.47
N GLU A 442 3.27 -4.95 -12.19
CA GLU A 442 2.75 -5.92 -11.24
C GLU A 442 1.41 -6.50 -11.70
N LEU A 443 0.54 -5.66 -12.25
CA LEU A 443 -0.77 -6.05 -12.76
C LEU A 443 -0.75 -6.43 -14.26
N SER A 444 0.44 -6.61 -14.82
CA SER A 444 0.68 -7.12 -16.17
C SER A 444 1.47 -8.43 -16.15
N HIS A 445 1.29 -9.25 -17.19
CA HIS A 445 2.16 -10.38 -17.47
C HIS A 445 3.31 -9.93 -18.38
N ALA A 446 4.54 -10.12 -17.93
CA ALA A 446 5.75 -9.80 -18.70
C ALA A 446 6.08 -10.96 -19.66
N LYS A 447 5.58 -10.87 -20.88
CA LYS A 447 5.75 -11.90 -21.92
C LYS A 447 7.05 -11.69 -22.72
N THR A 448 7.93 -12.64 -22.66
CA THR A 448 9.14 -12.62 -23.50
C THR A 448 8.80 -12.95 -24.94
N VAL A 449 9.24 -12.09 -25.86
CA VAL A 449 9.10 -12.28 -27.32
C VAL A 449 10.49 -12.34 -27.94
N PHE A 450 10.84 -13.51 -28.45
CA PHE A 450 12.07 -13.75 -29.19
C PHE A 450 11.75 -13.90 -30.68
N ILE A 451 12.32 -13.04 -31.52
CA ILE A 451 12.14 -13.10 -32.97
C ILE A 451 13.44 -13.57 -33.60
N ARG A 452 13.42 -14.80 -34.14
CA ARG A 452 14.54 -15.41 -34.81
C ARG A 452 14.82 -14.71 -36.15
N HIS A 453 16.08 -14.32 -36.38
CA HIS A 453 16.52 -13.86 -37.69
C HIS A 453 16.78 -15.04 -38.64
N ARG A 454 16.48 -14.86 -39.92
CA ARG A 454 16.57 -15.94 -40.92
C ARG A 454 17.98 -16.59 -41.02
N PHE A 455 19.03 -15.84 -40.74
CA PHE A 455 20.41 -16.32 -40.76
C PHE A 455 20.93 -16.81 -39.40
N PHE A 456 20.06 -16.92 -38.38
CA PHE A 456 20.50 -17.46 -37.11
C PHE A 456 20.78 -18.96 -37.22
N PRO A 457 22.02 -19.41 -36.86
CA PRO A 457 22.45 -20.78 -37.09
C PRO A 457 21.85 -21.75 -36.04
N THR A 458 20.53 -22.02 -36.13
CA THR A 458 19.83 -22.93 -35.21
C THR A 458 20.40 -24.33 -35.19
N GLN A 459 21.04 -24.77 -36.29
CA GLN A 459 21.69 -26.07 -36.38
C GLN A 459 22.81 -26.28 -35.35
N LEU A 460 23.37 -25.20 -34.78
CA LEU A 460 24.30 -25.28 -33.65
C LEU A 460 23.71 -26.03 -32.43
N PHE A 461 22.41 -26.03 -32.30
CA PHE A 461 21.69 -26.63 -31.17
C PHE A 461 20.95 -27.94 -31.55
N HIS A 462 21.06 -28.37 -32.80
CA HIS A 462 20.37 -29.56 -33.31
C HIS A 462 21.33 -30.75 -33.50
N PRO A 463 20.82 -31.99 -33.30
CA PRO A 463 21.56 -33.18 -33.70
C PRO A 463 21.72 -33.27 -35.22
N PRO A 464 22.76 -34.01 -35.68
CA PRO A 464 23.72 -34.75 -34.88
C PRO A 464 24.73 -33.84 -34.16
N TYR A 465 24.99 -34.15 -32.89
CA TYR A 465 25.93 -33.40 -32.07
C TYR A 465 27.40 -33.78 -32.41
N GLY A 466 28.32 -32.89 -32.03
CA GLY A 466 29.76 -33.10 -32.26
C GLY A 466 30.30 -32.59 -33.59
N THR A 467 29.52 -31.77 -34.33
CA THR A 467 29.99 -31.08 -35.54
C THR A 467 31.12 -30.11 -35.21
N PHE A 468 31.93 -29.77 -36.20
CA PHE A 468 33.05 -28.83 -36.03
C PHE A 468 32.60 -27.48 -35.45
N LEU A 469 31.48 -26.93 -35.94
CA LEU A 469 30.91 -25.65 -35.44
C LEU A 469 30.44 -25.75 -34.01
N GLN A 470 29.82 -26.86 -33.64
CA GLN A 470 29.40 -27.11 -32.25
C GLN A 470 30.61 -27.20 -31.31
N LYS A 471 31.66 -27.96 -31.72
CA LYS A 471 32.88 -28.07 -30.92
C LYS A 471 33.60 -26.73 -30.78
N LEU A 472 33.63 -25.91 -31.84
CA LEU A 472 34.17 -24.56 -31.76
C LEU A 472 33.41 -23.65 -30.83
N ALA A 473 32.05 -23.64 -30.91
CA ALA A 473 31.19 -22.87 -30.02
C ALA A 473 31.35 -23.32 -28.56
N ILE A 474 31.33 -24.62 -28.32
CA ILE A 474 31.52 -25.17 -26.95
C ILE A 474 32.89 -24.73 -26.40
N ARG A 475 33.96 -24.85 -27.22
CA ARG A 475 35.30 -24.47 -26.77
C ARG A 475 35.42 -22.97 -26.51
N PHE A 476 34.73 -22.14 -27.28
CA PHE A 476 34.75 -20.69 -27.12
C PHE A 476 33.97 -20.25 -25.83
N PHE A 477 32.79 -20.78 -25.62
CA PHE A 477 31.93 -20.35 -24.53
C PHE A 477 32.18 -21.10 -23.20
N LEU A 478 32.44 -22.43 -23.26
CA LEU A 478 32.63 -23.25 -22.05
C LEU A 478 34.11 -23.45 -21.69
N LYS A 479 35.05 -23.08 -22.63
CA LYS A 479 36.48 -23.33 -22.47
C LYS A 479 36.79 -24.83 -22.36
N LYS A 480 37.89 -25.20 -21.69
CA LYS A 480 38.20 -26.60 -21.35
C LYS A 480 37.67 -26.89 -19.95
N GLY A 481 37.00 -28.01 -19.82
CA GLY A 481 36.62 -28.52 -18.49
C GLY A 481 37.87 -28.87 -17.66
N ASP A 482 37.70 -28.90 -16.36
CA ASP A 482 38.74 -29.35 -15.43
C ASP A 482 38.90 -30.88 -15.57
N PRO A 483 40.07 -31.36 -16.02
CA PRO A 483 40.31 -32.79 -16.22
C PRO A 483 40.35 -33.58 -14.90
N SER A 484 40.45 -32.91 -13.74
CA SER A 484 40.45 -33.54 -12.43
C SER A 484 39.04 -33.90 -11.94
N ILE A 485 37.98 -33.27 -12.54
CA ILE A 485 36.57 -33.57 -12.24
C ILE A 485 36.13 -34.70 -13.20
N LYS A 486 35.89 -35.90 -12.65
CA LYS A 486 35.37 -37.06 -13.40
C LYS A 486 33.88 -37.20 -13.23
#